data_ed4ab6187a283e00aff2cb3f5cecef44
#
_entry.id   ed4ab6187a283e00aff2cb3f5cecef44
#
_cell.length_a   1.000
_cell.length_b   1.000
_cell.length_c   1.000
_cell.angle_alpha   90.00
_cell.angle_beta   90.00
_cell.angle_gamma   90.00
#
_symmetry.space_group_name_H-M   'P 1'
#
loop_
_entity.id
_entity.type
_entity.pdbx_description
1 polymer ?
#
loop_
_entity_poly.entity_id
_entity_poly.type
_entity_poly.pdbx_seq_one_letter_code
_entity_poly.pdbx_strand_id
1 'polypeptide(L)'
;AVNEINQQAVYSAEVLSYDKGWFSTTAEIKLAVDFQALINAQNVDSTDIPMEENPSITATLVAHHGPVYFGDGLGLGRVHYMVSIDGDELREYVQWDGQQPIYRNEGVVGLFGGLSYADVIPALSATAEEEGFTLLFSGYAGEAEPDGDKTLYTSSGESLSISADEFSLEMKNLSMDMSYDGDMVAAFKGDLFESTGKARIESIEISNIEPGATVKIENLAFATDVKIDEDNNTANVYVEYAVDKAVGPELDATDMVLGVAINNLDIDFIKAYQEFSNNSLLVPSEEVPAKMMEFIEANLLTQLKAEPEINITKLKATLPEGAFNAYANTKLVGIDALPGTLEDAAYWVTHLLADAQITADKALAQSMASGYMMGQLMATPQAQNMTAEELQAAVEQQTPMMLRTFAQQGLIKETEKGYETKLTLKDGEASVNGTPIPLPFAPQ
;
A
#
# COMPACT_ATOMS: atom_id res chain seq x y z
N ALA A 1 9.80 5.45 -23.72
CA ALA A 1 9.34 6.27 -22.58
C ALA A 1 8.18 7.19 -22.97
N VAL A 2 8.37 8.24 -23.82
CA VAL A 2 7.28 9.18 -24.17
C VAL A 2 6.06 8.47 -24.75
N ASN A 3 6.24 7.52 -25.67
CA ASN A 3 5.12 6.76 -26.24
C ASN A 3 4.42 5.87 -25.20
N GLU A 4 5.13 5.39 -24.21
CA GLU A 4 4.59 4.54 -23.15
C GLU A 4 3.81 5.38 -22.13
N ILE A 5 4.30 6.58 -21.79
CA ILE A 5 3.54 7.54 -20.98
C ILE A 5 2.21 7.90 -21.68
N ASN A 6 2.26 8.17 -22.99
CA ASN A 6 1.09 8.53 -23.79
C ASN A 6 0.11 7.35 -24.03
N GLN A 7 0.46 6.14 -23.62
CA GLN A 7 -0.48 5.00 -23.60
C GLN A 7 -1.29 4.95 -22.29
N GLN A 8 -0.88 5.71 -21.28
CA GLN A 8 -1.62 5.80 -20.03
C GLN A 8 -2.77 6.83 -20.18
N ALA A 9 -3.91 6.50 -19.60
CA ALA A 9 -5.17 7.21 -19.86
C ALA A 9 -5.17 8.69 -19.45
N VAL A 10 -4.41 9.05 -18.41
CA VAL A 10 -4.45 10.40 -17.81
C VAL A 10 -3.11 11.13 -17.83
N TYR A 11 -2.06 10.50 -18.34
CA TYR A 11 -0.74 11.11 -18.44
C TYR A 11 -0.40 11.39 -19.89
N SER A 12 0.25 12.51 -20.13
CA SER A 12 0.77 12.85 -21.45
C SER A 12 2.22 13.32 -21.36
N ALA A 13 2.99 13.00 -22.38
CA ALA A 13 4.35 13.47 -22.53
C ALA A 13 4.55 14.03 -23.95
N GLU A 14 5.13 15.22 -24.04
CA GLU A 14 5.45 15.89 -25.30
C GLU A 14 6.93 16.24 -25.32
N VAL A 15 7.62 15.91 -26.42
CA VAL A 15 8.99 16.36 -26.62
C VAL A 15 8.98 17.77 -27.18
N LEU A 16 9.35 18.74 -26.36
CA LEU A 16 9.40 20.16 -26.73
C LEU A 16 10.64 20.48 -27.58
N SER A 17 11.79 19.90 -27.21
CA SER A 17 13.04 20.04 -27.94
C SER A 17 13.82 18.74 -27.91
N TYR A 18 14.59 18.49 -28.99
CA TYR A 18 15.48 17.33 -29.07
C TYR A 18 16.69 17.67 -29.92
N ASP A 19 17.86 17.72 -29.30
CA ASP A 19 19.14 17.93 -29.98
C ASP A 19 20.04 16.72 -29.78
N LYS A 20 20.40 16.08 -30.89
CA LYS A 20 21.27 14.90 -30.93
C LYS A 20 22.63 15.25 -31.53
N GLY A 21 23.60 15.42 -30.65
CA GLY A 21 25.01 15.53 -31.03
C GLY A 21 25.69 14.16 -31.18
N TRP A 22 26.97 14.18 -31.53
CA TRP A 22 27.81 12.97 -31.66
C TRP A 22 28.13 12.33 -30.31
N PHE A 23 28.28 13.17 -29.27
CA PHE A 23 28.68 12.76 -27.91
C PHE A 23 27.65 13.10 -26.82
N SER A 24 26.60 13.83 -27.19
CA SER A 24 25.57 14.24 -26.25
C SER A 24 24.19 14.29 -26.92
N THR A 25 23.16 14.11 -26.13
CA THR A 25 21.76 14.32 -26.49
C THR A 25 21.14 15.18 -25.42
N THR A 26 20.40 16.21 -25.81
CA THR A 26 19.56 17.00 -24.88
C THR A 26 18.12 16.92 -25.35
N ALA A 27 17.19 16.74 -24.41
CA ALA A 27 15.76 16.75 -24.69
C ALA A 27 15.01 17.48 -23.57
N GLU A 28 14.01 18.27 -23.96
CA GLU A 28 13.03 18.82 -23.04
C GLU A 28 11.71 18.11 -23.25
N ILE A 29 11.14 17.60 -22.18
CA ILE A 29 9.94 16.78 -22.20
C ILE A 29 8.93 17.40 -21.26
N LYS A 30 7.79 17.84 -21.81
CA LYS A 30 6.64 18.29 -21.02
C LYS A 30 5.85 17.07 -20.58
N LEU A 31 5.64 16.96 -19.27
CA LEU A 31 4.79 15.95 -18.64
C LEU A 31 3.53 16.65 -18.13
N ALA A 32 2.36 16.12 -18.44
CA ALA A 32 1.10 16.68 -17.98
C ALA A 32 0.15 15.59 -17.51
N VAL A 33 -0.74 15.97 -16.58
CA VAL A 33 -1.83 15.12 -16.08
C VAL A 33 -3.16 15.74 -16.53
N ASP A 34 -4.01 14.94 -17.17
CA ASP A 34 -5.35 15.38 -17.56
C ASP A 34 -6.33 15.29 -16.38
N PHE A 35 -6.25 16.29 -15.51
CA PHE A 35 -7.14 16.40 -14.35
C PHE A 35 -8.60 16.61 -14.74
N GLN A 36 -8.86 17.29 -15.86
CA GLN A 36 -10.22 17.49 -16.33
C GLN A 36 -10.87 16.17 -16.74
N ALA A 37 -10.11 15.30 -17.41
CA ALA A 37 -10.58 13.97 -17.74
C ALA A 37 -10.88 13.14 -16.48
N LEU A 38 -10.02 13.20 -15.44
CA LEU A 38 -10.25 12.54 -14.15
C LEU A 38 -11.50 13.05 -13.42
N ILE A 39 -11.66 14.37 -13.32
CA ILE A 39 -12.82 15.00 -12.67
C ILE A 39 -14.12 14.62 -13.40
N ASN A 40 -14.11 14.67 -14.73
CA ASN A 40 -15.28 14.31 -15.53
C ASN A 40 -15.65 12.82 -15.40
N ALA A 41 -14.65 11.93 -15.35
CA ALA A 41 -14.87 10.49 -15.18
C ALA A 41 -15.46 10.17 -13.81
N GLN A 42 -15.08 10.90 -12.76
CA GLN A 42 -15.52 10.65 -11.39
C GLN A 42 -16.80 11.37 -10.97
N ASN A 43 -17.46 12.13 -11.89
CA ASN A 43 -18.63 12.95 -11.57
C ASN A 43 -18.42 13.91 -10.38
N VAL A 44 -17.20 14.37 -10.16
CA VAL A 44 -16.91 15.38 -9.13
C VAL A 44 -17.42 16.72 -9.65
N ASP A 45 -18.24 17.40 -8.82
CA ASP A 45 -18.73 18.74 -9.18
C ASP A 45 -17.55 19.71 -9.23
N SER A 46 -17.13 20.06 -10.45
CA SER A 46 -15.91 20.83 -10.72
C SER A 46 -16.00 22.31 -10.35
N THR A 47 -17.12 22.75 -9.79
CA THR A 47 -17.33 24.18 -9.44
C THR A 47 -16.41 24.67 -8.33
N ASP A 48 -15.80 23.77 -7.54
CA ASP A 48 -14.94 24.14 -6.40
C ASP A 48 -13.43 23.98 -6.67
N ILE A 49 -13.04 23.53 -7.87
CA ILE A 49 -11.61 23.39 -8.24
C ILE A 49 -11.34 24.31 -9.44
N PRO A 50 -10.85 25.55 -9.22
CA PRO A 50 -10.51 26.46 -10.29
C PRO A 50 -9.19 26.06 -10.95
N MET A 51 -9.20 25.03 -11.78
CA MET A 51 -8.05 24.68 -12.63
C MET A 51 -8.39 25.04 -14.07
N GLU A 52 -7.89 26.17 -14.54
CA GLU A 52 -8.10 26.63 -15.92
C GLU A 52 -7.27 25.81 -16.93
N GLU A 53 -6.17 25.18 -16.50
CA GLU A 53 -5.27 24.37 -17.34
C GLU A 53 -4.84 23.10 -16.60
N ASN A 54 -4.55 22.03 -17.38
CA ASN A 54 -3.97 20.81 -16.84
C ASN A 54 -2.56 21.08 -16.30
N PRO A 55 -2.24 20.67 -15.05
CA PRO A 55 -0.93 20.88 -14.49
C PRO A 55 0.13 20.14 -15.33
N SER A 56 1.21 20.80 -15.57
CA SER A 56 2.32 20.24 -16.35
C SER A 56 3.66 20.69 -15.78
N ILE A 57 4.66 19.84 -15.93
CA ILE A 57 6.04 20.12 -15.56
C ILE A 57 6.95 19.82 -16.74
N THR A 58 8.05 20.56 -16.86
CA THR A 58 9.06 20.30 -17.87
C THR A 58 10.27 19.62 -17.25
N ALA A 59 10.63 18.43 -17.81
CA ALA A 59 11.81 17.69 -17.47
C ALA A 59 12.88 17.89 -18.58
N THR A 60 14.10 18.18 -18.17
CA THR A 60 15.27 18.27 -19.05
C THR A 60 16.10 17.01 -18.92
N LEU A 61 16.35 16.32 -20.01
CA LEU A 61 17.27 15.18 -20.09
C LEU A 61 18.54 15.62 -20.82
N VAL A 62 19.69 15.41 -20.20
CA VAL A 62 21.01 15.53 -20.83
C VAL A 62 21.69 14.16 -20.76
N ALA A 63 22.13 13.62 -21.87
CA ALA A 63 22.83 12.34 -21.94
C ALA A 63 24.15 12.49 -22.70
N HIS A 64 25.24 12.04 -22.11
CA HIS A 64 26.56 11.96 -22.74
C HIS A 64 26.85 10.53 -23.17
N HIS A 65 27.13 10.34 -24.44
CA HIS A 65 27.43 9.03 -25.03
C HIS A 65 28.92 8.81 -25.06
N GLY A 66 29.37 7.62 -24.71
CA GLY A 66 30.74 7.42 -24.88
C GLY A 66 31.28 6.18 -24.35
N PRO A 67 32.51 5.69 -24.43
CA PRO A 67 33.09 4.97 -23.32
C PRO A 67 33.67 5.89 -22.25
N VAL A 68 33.93 7.17 -22.58
CA VAL A 68 34.49 8.19 -21.66
C VAL A 68 33.61 9.41 -21.67
N TYR A 69 33.22 9.89 -20.50
CA TYR A 69 32.45 11.13 -20.34
C TYR A 69 33.15 12.07 -19.33
N PHE A 70 32.82 13.35 -19.45
CA PHE A 70 33.29 14.43 -18.58
C PHE A 70 32.05 15.05 -17.90
N GLY A 71 31.85 14.74 -16.62
CA GLY A 71 30.86 15.37 -15.74
C GLY A 71 31.61 16.07 -14.61
N ASP A 72 31.30 15.79 -13.36
CA ASP A 72 32.06 16.24 -12.19
C ASP A 72 33.45 15.58 -12.10
N GLY A 73 33.94 14.98 -13.18
CA GLY A 73 35.20 14.29 -13.34
C GLY A 73 35.28 13.49 -14.63
N LEU A 74 36.36 12.68 -14.74
CA LEU A 74 36.52 11.72 -15.83
C LEU A 74 35.87 10.40 -15.45
N GLY A 75 34.81 9.98 -16.17
CA GLY A 75 34.10 8.73 -15.95
C GLY A 75 34.16 7.77 -17.15
N LEU A 76 33.90 6.49 -16.89
CA LEU A 76 33.79 5.43 -17.90
C LEU A 76 32.37 4.82 -17.85
N GLY A 77 31.67 4.82 -18.99
CA GLY A 77 30.33 4.25 -19.10
C GLY A 77 29.81 4.29 -20.53
N ARG A 78 28.71 3.59 -20.80
CA ARG A 78 28.02 3.68 -22.11
C ARG A 78 27.30 5.01 -22.24
N VAL A 79 26.64 5.45 -21.16
CA VAL A 79 25.90 6.70 -21.10
C VAL A 79 26.02 7.26 -19.70
N HIS A 80 26.34 8.53 -19.60
CA HIS A 80 26.11 9.35 -18.40
C HIS A 80 24.90 10.22 -18.69
N TYR A 81 23.92 10.24 -17.82
CA TYR A 81 22.71 11.02 -18.00
C TYR A 81 22.36 11.85 -16.77
N MET A 82 21.64 12.93 -17.00
CA MET A 82 21.02 13.76 -15.97
C MET A 82 19.60 14.08 -16.44
N VAL A 83 18.65 13.85 -15.53
CA VAL A 83 17.27 14.30 -15.66
C VAL A 83 17.03 15.35 -14.58
N SER A 84 16.57 16.52 -14.95
CA SER A 84 16.21 17.57 -14.00
C SER A 84 14.84 18.14 -14.28
N ILE A 85 14.16 18.58 -13.22
CA ILE A 85 12.93 19.35 -13.27
C ILE A 85 13.24 20.66 -12.55
N ASP A 86 13.28 21.76 -13.28
CA ASP A 86 13.61 23.07 -12.70
C ASP A 86 12.48 23.58 -11.81
N GLY A 87 11.21 23.32 -12.20
CA GLY A 87 10.04 23.61 -11.38
C GLY A 87 9.74 25.09 -11.25
N ASP A 88 10.15 25.92 -12.21
CA ASP A 88 9.96 27.37 -12.15
C ASP A 88 8.48 27.77 -11.99
N GLU A 89 7.55 27.00 -12.54
CA GLU A 89 6.10 27.22 -12.41
C GLU A 89 5.62 26.99 -10.96
N LEU A 90 6.36 26.22 -10.15
CA LEU A 90 6.00 25.89 -8.78
C LEU A 90 6.54 26.94 -7.77
N ARG A 91 7.45 27.84 -8.20
CA ARG A 91 8.07 28.84 -7.31
C ARG A 91 7.10 29.87 -6.75
N GLU A 92 5.94 30.01 -7.34
CA GLU A 92 4.85 30.84 -6.81
C GLU A 92 4.28 30.24 -5.50
N TYR A 93 4.30 28.90 -5.39
CA TYR A 93 3.67 28.18 -4.29
C TYR A 93 4.69 27.58 -3.30
N VAL A 94 5.86 27.17 -3.81
CA VAL A 94 6.88 26.45 -3.05
C VAL A 94 8.24 27.12 -3.21
N GLN A 95 8.95 27.25 -2.11
CA GLN A 95 10.28 27.87 -2.07
C GLN A 95 11.36 26.83 -1.83
N TRP A 96 12.46 26.88 -2.59
CA TRP A 96 13.68 26.11 -2.39
C TRP A 96 14.89 26.90 -2.92
N ASP A 97 16.11 26.37 -2.76
CA ASP A 97 17.32 27.01 -3.28
C ASP A 97 17.21 27.25 -4.79
N GLY A 98 17.18 28.53 -5.19
CA GLY A 98 16.95 28.95 -6.56
C GLY A 98 18.04 28.56 -7.56
N GLN A 99 19.14 28.00 -7.12
CA GLN A 99 20.23 27.50 -7.96
C GLN A 99 20.11 26.00 -8.22
N GLN A 100 19.16 25.31 -7.61
CA GLN A 100 18.94 23.88 -7.75
C GLN A 100 17.59 23.59 -8.42
N PRO A 101 17.50 22.56 -9.27
CA PRO A 101 16.20 22.05 -9.73
C PRO A 101 15.42 21.46 -8.56
N ILE A 102 14.09 21.44 -8.65
CA ILE A 102 13.23 20.82 -7.63
C ILE A 102 13.42 19.30 -7.57
N TYR A 103 13.86 18.70 -8.68
CA TYR A 103 14.25 17.29 -8.75
C TYR A 103 15.43 17.12 -9.68
N ARG A 104 16.41 16.31 -9.26
CA ARG A 104 17.53 15.89 -10.08
C ARG A 104 17.77 14.40 -9.91
N ASN A 105 17.91 13.71 -11.04
CA ASN A 105 18.41 12.34 -11.09
C ASN A 105 19.61 12.30 -12.05
N GLU A 106 20.73 11.80 -11.59
CA GLU A 106 21.97 11.70 -12.38
C GLU A 106 22.52 10.30 -12.27
N GLY A 107 22.87 9.69 -13.41
CA GLY A 107 23.31 8.32 -13.38
C GLY A 107 24.22 7.93 -14.54
N VAL A 108 24.75 6.73 -14.40
CA VAL A 108 25.67 6.12 -15.38
C VAL A 108 25.20 4.71 -15.71
N VAL A 109 25.07 4.42 -16.99
CA VAL A 109 24.99 3.06 -17.50
C VAL A 109 26.41 2.56 -17.74
N GLY A 110 26.87 1.62 -16.94
CA GLY A 110 28.21 1.05 -17.00
C GLY A 110 28.51 0.35 -18.33
N LEU A 111 29.79 0.12 -18.61
CA LEU A 111 30.23 -0.52 -19.85
C LEU A 111 29.65 -1.94 -20.04
N PHE A 112 29.37 -2.63 -18.95
CA PHE A 112 28.82 -3.99 -18.90
C PHE A 112 27.31 -4.04 -18.62
N GLY A 113 26.64 -2.89 -18.50
CA GLY A 113 25.19 -2.78 -18.40
C GLY A 113 24.67 -2.34 -17.04
N GLY A 114 25.40 -2.46 -15.95
CA GLY A 114 24.92 -2.03 -14.62
C GLY A 114 24.53 -0.54 -14.60
N LEU A 115 23.47 -0.18 -13.91
CA LEU A 115 22.97 1.18 -13.73
C LEU A 115 23.30 1.66 -12.30
N SER A 116 23.99 2.80 -12.19
CA SER A 116 24.13 3.55 -10.94
C SER A 116 23.53 4.93 -11.13
N TYR A 117 22.82 5.43 -10.11
CA TYR A 117 22.27 6.79 -10.14
C TYR A 117 22.10 7.36 -8.73
N ALA A 118 22.04 8.68 -8.65
CA ALA A 118 21.61 9.40 -7.47
C ALA A 118 20.43 10.30 -7.84
N ASP A 119 19.48 10.45 -6.92
CA ASP A 119 18.36 11.37 -7.06
C ASP A 119 18.20 12.23 -5.81
N VAL A 120 17.79 13.48 -6.03
CA VAL A 120 17.70 14.49 -4.97
C VAL A 120 16.48 15.37 -5.18
N ILE A 121 15.76 15.61 -4.08
CA ILE A 121 14.79 16.68 -3.93
C ILE A 121 15.36 17.62 -2.86
N PRO A 122 15.60 18.91 -3.14
CA PRO A 122 16.13 19.85 -2.16
C PRO A 122 15.14 20.10 -1.02
N ALA A 123 15.59 20.76 0.03
CA ALA A 123 14.69 21.24 1.06
C ALA A 123 13.66 22.21 0.46
N LEU A 124 12.40 22.02 0.82
CA LEU A 124 11.26 22.78 0.32
C LEU A 124 10.50 23.45 1.47
N SER A 125 9.94 24.63 1.21
CA SER A 125 8.97 25.26 2.11
C SER A 125 7.83 25.90 1.32
N ALA A 126 6.62 25.83 1.87
CA ALA A 126 5.45 26.56 1.35
C ALA A 126 4.69 27.19 2.52
N THR A 127 4.14 28.37 2.31
CA THR A 127 3.32 29.08 3.31
C THR A 127 2.17 29.77 2.62
N ALA A 128 0.94 29.53 3.08
CA ALA A 128 -0.25 30.23 2.70
C ALA A 128 -0.81 30.91 3.96
N GLU A 129 -0.46 32.20 4.15
CA GLU A 129 -0.77 32.95 5.39
C GLU A 129 -2.28 33.11 5.63
N GLU A 130 -3.07 33.29 4.58
CA GLU A 130 -4.52 33.44 4.69
C GLU A 130 -5.23 32.14 5.15
N GLU A 131 -4.62 31.01 4.92
CA GLU A 131 -5.14 29.67 5.26
C GLU A 131 -4.43 29.05 6.48
N GLY A 132 -3.50 29.77 7.11
CA GLY A 132 -2.69 29.29 8.23
C GLY A 132 -1.84 28.05 7.90
N PHE A 133 -1.59 27.79 6.60
CA PHE A 133 -0.88 26.59 6.14
C PHE A 133 0.63 26.83 6.04
N THR A 134 1.40 25.86 6.54
CA THR A 134 2.86 25.79 6.37
C THR A 134 3.29 24.36 6.08
N LEU A 135 4.12 24.19 5.05
CA LEU A 135 4.82 22.96 4.74
C LEU A 135 6.33 23.19 4.81
N LEU A 136 7.02 22.31 5.52
CA LEU A 136 8.49 22.26 5.59
C LEU A 136 8.94 20.85 5.27
N PHE A 137 9.81 20.71 4.29
CA PHE A 137 10.43 19.44 3.91
C PHE A 137 11.94 19.61 3.90
N SER A 138 12.67 18.77 4.60
CA SER A 138 14.13 18.88 4.73
C SER A 138 14.90 18.44 3.49
N GLY A 139 14.21 17.88 2.51
CA GLY A 139 14.80 17.28 1.33
C GLY A 139 14.85 15.75 1.41
N TYR A 140 15.23 15.17 0.27
CA TYR A 140 15.34 13.73 0.06
C TYR A 140 16.55 13.44 -0.82
N ALA A 141 17.29 12.38 -0.51
CA ALA A 141 18.39 11.88 -1.32
C ALA A 141 18.31 10.36 -1.44
N GLY A 142 18.56 9.86 -2.63
CA GLY A 142 18.62 8.44 -2.94
C GLY A 142 19.84 8.11 -3.79
N GLU A 143 20.33 6.89 -3.67
CA GLU A 143 21.44 6.34 -4.43
C GLU A 143 21.13 4.91 -4.86
N ALA A 144 21.41 4.60 -6.11
CA ALA A 144 21.29 3.26 -6.68
C ALA A 144 22.63 2.75 -7.18
N GLU A 145 22.95 1.52 -6.82
CA GLU A 145 24.17 0.83 -7.24
C GLU A 145 23.85 -0.58 -7.76
N PRO A 146 24.60 -1.07 -8.79
CA PRO A 146 24.45 -2.43 -9.28
C PRO A 146 25.05 -3.43 -8.27
N ASP A 147 24.34 -4.53 -8.03
CA ASP A 147 24.79 -5.67 -7.23
C ASP A 147 24.48 -6.98 -8.00
N GLY A 148 25.44 -7.46 -8.76
CA GLY A 148 25.22 -8.58 -9.69
C GLY A 148 24.23 -8.24 -10.78
N ASP A 149 23.13 -8.99 -10.85
CA ASP A 149 22.03 -8.77 -11.79
C ASP A 149 20.96 -7.83 -11.23
N LYS A 150 21.10 -7.41 -9.97
CA LYS A 150 20.14 -6.53 -9.28
C LYS A 150 20.67 -5.11 -9.16
N THR A 151 19.74 -4.21 -8.90
CA THR A 151 20.04 -2.82 -8.49
C THR A 151 19.64 -2.68 -7.03
N LEU A 152 20.57 -2.19 -6.21
CA LEU A 152 20.28 -1.77 -4.84
C LEU A 152 20.03 -0.27 -4.83
N TYR A 153 18.92 0.14 -4.22
CA TYR A 153 18.57 1.54 -4.05
C TYR A 153 18.38 1.82 -2.57
N THR A 154 19.02 2.89 -2.09
CA THR A 154 18.86 3.38 -0.72
C THR A 154 18.50 4.86 -0.75
N SER A 155 17.61 5.28 0.13
CA SER A 155 17.24 6.69 0.22
C SER A 155 16.86 7.13 1.61
N SER A 156 16.93 8.44 1.85
CA SER A 156 16.57 9.04 3.12
C SER A 156 16.07 10.47 2.99
N GLY A 157 15.24 10.88 3.97
CA GLY A 157 14.80 12.25 4.21
C GLY A 157 14.67 12.48 5.71
N GLU A 158 15.13 13.64 6.19
CA GLU A 158 15.18 13.89 7.65
C GLU A 158 13.82 14.23 8.24
N SER A 159 13.03 15.11 7.58
CA SER A 159 11.75 15.55 8.12
C SER A 159 10.80 16.08 7.07
N LEU A 160 9.49 15.87 7.34
CA LEU A 160 8.37 16.54 6.71
C LEU A 160 7.46 17.08 7.81
N SER A 161 7.17 18.39 7.78
CA SER A 161 6.23 19.03 8.69
C SER A 161 5.16 19.75 7.88
N ILE A 162 3.90 19.51 8.22
CA ILE A 162 2.74 20.18 7.68
C ILE A 162 1.97 20.73 8.86
N SER A 163 1.63 22.02 8.84
CA SER A 163 0.77 22.63 9.83
C SER A 163 -0.30 23.48 9.15
N ALA A 164 -1.50 23.42 9.67
CA ALA A 164 -2.65 24.26 9.35
C ALA A 164 -3.30 24.68 10.67
N ASP A 165 -4.29 25.59 10.61
CA ASP A 165 -4.92 26.14 11.84
C ASP A 165 -5.42 25.06 12.80
N GLU A 166 -5.96 23.96 12.29
CA GLU A 166 -6.56 22.87 13.09
C GLU A 166 -5.83 21.53 12.99
N PHE A 167 -4.60 21.51 12.44
CA PHE A 167 -3.92 20.26 12.18
C PHE A 167 -2.39 20.46 12.14
N SER A 168 -1.64 19.52 12.71
CA SER A 168 -0.21 19.42 12.43
C SER A 168 0.20 17.97 12.23
N LEU A 169 1.07 17.74 11.27
CA LEU A 169 1.74 16.48 10.99
C LEU A 169 3.25 16.70 11.00
N GLU A 170 3.96 15.94 11.79
CA GLU A 170 5.42 15.89 11.76
C GLU A 170 5.88 14.45 11.52
N MET A 171 6.71 14.24 10.50
CA MET A 171 7.34 12.96 10.18
C MET A 171 8.86 13.13 10.24
N LYS A 172 9.57 12.16 10.81
CA LYS A 172 11.03 12.20 10.98
C LYS A 172 11.69 10.91 10.50
N ASN A 173 12.89 11.10 9.89
CA ASN A 173 13.78 10.03 9.49
C ASN A 173 13.10 8.96 8.63
N LEU A 174 12.65 9.40 7.45
CA LEU A 174 12.23 8.49 6.38
C LEU A 174 13.48 7.81 5.80
N SER A 175 13.45 6.51 5.65
CA SER A 175 14.44 5.74 4.90
C SER A 175 13.77 4.69 4.03
N MET A 176 14.39 4.35 2.90
CA MET A 176 13.93 3.29 2.02
C MET A 176 15.13 2.54 1.45
N ASP A 177 15.07 1.21 1.51
CA ASP A 177 16.01 0.28 0.90
C ASP A 177 15.24 -0.62 -0.07
N MET A 178 15.71 -0.72 -1.30
CA MET A 178 15.12 -1.59 -2.32
C MET A 178 16.20 -2.40 -3.04
N SER A 179 15.86 -3.62 -3.41
CA SER A 179 16.64 -4.44 -4.34
C SER A 179 15.70 -4.96 -5.41
N TYR A 180 16.00 -4.74 -6.68
CA TYR A 180 15.14 -5.15 -7.77
C TYR A 180 15.96 -5.68 -8.94
N ASP A 181 15.41 -6.70 -9.62
CA ASP A 181 15.92 -7.27 -10.85
C ASP A 181 15.06 -6.74 -11.99
N GLY A 182 15.66 -5.87 -12.80
CA GLY A 182 14.95 -5.26 -13.91
C GLY A 182 15.54 -3.93 -14.30
N ASP A 183 15.19 -3.48 -15.51
CA ASP A 183 15.56 -2.15 -15.97
C ASP A 183 14.42 -1.15 -15.73
N MET A 184 14.77 0.13 -15.72
CA MET A 184 13.76 1.20 -15.56
C MET A 184 12.69 1.17 -16.67
N VAL A 185 13.01 0.63 -17.84
CA VAL A 185 12.07 0.53 -18.98
C VAL A 185 10.99 -0.52 -18.68
N ALA A 186 11.38 -1.66 -18.08
CA ALA A 186 10.44 -2.69 -17.63
C ALA A 186 9.48 -2.13 -16.56
N ALA A 187 10.02 -1.38 -15.59
CA ALA A 187 9.21 -0.73 -14.56
C ALA A 187 8.20 0.28 -15.15
N PHE A 188 8.61 1.09 -16.12
CA PHE A 188 7.72 2.03 -16.80
C PHE A 188 6.63 1.35 -17.65
N LYS A 189 6.89 0.14 -18.14
CA LYS A 189 5.89 -0.66 -18.88
C LYS A 189 4.90 -1.35 -17.94
N GLY A 190 5.15 -1.33 -16.63
CA GLY A 190 4.38 -2.09 -15.66
C GLY A 190 4.69 -3.58 -15.68
N ASP A 191 5.83 -3.99 -16.25
CA ASP A 191 6.28 -5.36 -16.17
C ASP A 191 6.57 -5.72 -14.70
N LEU A 192 6.16 -6.92 -14.30
CA LEU A 192 6.52 -7.45 -12.99
C LEU A 192 7.97 -7.89 -12.98
N PHE A 193 8.67 -7.60 -11.90
CA PHE A 193 10.05 -8.04 -11.67
C PHE A 193 10.27 -8.44 -10.21
N GLU A 194 11.24 -9.29 -9.98
CA GLU A 194 11.64 -9.65 -8.62
C GLU A 194 12.16 -8.43 -7.87
N SER A 195 11.63 -8.21 -6.69
CA SER A 195 12.04 -7.09 -5.85
C SER A 195 11.84 -7.35 -4.37
N THR A 196 12.68 -6.72 -3.57
CA THR A 196 12.47 -6.56 -2.14
C THR A 196 12.53 -5.07 -1.80
N GLY A 197 11.67 -4.63 -0.90
CA GLY A 197 11.65 -3.25 -0.47
C GLY A 197 11.44 -3.16 1.04
N LYS A 198 12.06 -2.16 1.66
CA LYS A 198 11.81 -1.76 3.05
C LYS A 198 11.75 -0.25 3.11
N ALA A 199 10.69 0.27 3.71
CA ALA A 199 10.59 1.69 4.04
C ALA A 199 10.34 1.83 5.54
N ARG A 200 10.87 2.89 6.14
CA ARG A 200 10.72 3.17 7.57
C ARG A 200 10.56 4.66 7.81
N ILE A 201 9.68 4.99 8.72
CA ILE A 201 9.54 6.33 9.31
C ILE A 201 9.74 6.17 10.81
N GLU A 202 10.74 6.84 11.37
CA GLU A 202 11.10 6.69 12.78
C GLU A 202 10.00 7.24 13.70
N SER A 203 9.43 8.41 13.35
CA SER A 203 8.33 8.97 14.12
C SER A 203 7.34 9.73 13.26
N ILE A 204 6.07 9.61 13.61
CA ILE A 204 4.96 10.41 13.08
C ILE A 204 4.22 10.98 14.29
N GLU A 205 4.05 12.30 14.30
CA GLU A 205 3.20 12.99 15.28
C GLU A 205 2.10 13.74 14.56
N ILE A 206 0.86 13.45 14.91
CA ILE A 206 -0.33 14.10 14.37
C ILE A 206 -1.03 14.79 15.55
N SER A 207 -1.14 16.12 15.49
CA SER A 207 -1.80 16.90 16.52
C SER A 207 -2.97 17.68 15.93
N ASN A 208 -4.03 17.76 16.71
CA ASN A 208 -5.20 18.59 16.45
C ASN A 208 -5.26 19.69 17.51
N ILE A 209 -5.92 20.84 17.21
CA ILE A 209 -6.07 21.97 18.16
C ILE A 209 -6.88 21.58 19.40
N GLU A 210 -7.69 20.55 19.36
CA GLU A 210 -8.36 20.05 20.56
C GLU A 210 -7.33 19.51 21.56
N PRO A 211 -7.28 20.03 22.80
CA PRO A 211 -6.32 19.60 23.80
C PRO A 211 -6.39 18.10 24.08
N GLY A 212 -5.28 17.38 23.90
CA GLY A 212 -5.17 15.94 24.14
C GLY A 212 -5.36 15.07 22.90
N ALA A 213 -5.71 15.62 21.75
CA ALA A 213 -5.86 14.89 20.50
C ALA A 213 -4.51 14.78 19.72
N THR A 214 -3.51 14.24 20.36
CA THR A 214 -2.22 13.94 19.70
C THR A 214 -2.06 12.43 19.55
N VAL A 215 -1.76 11.99 18.32
CA VAL A 215 -1.38 10.61 18.01
C VAL A 215 0.10 10.59 17.68
N LYS A 216 0.84 9.69 18.32
CA LYS A 216 2.25 9.43 18.07
C LYS A 216 2.44 8.00 17.62
N ILE A 217 3.20 7.82 16.52
CA ILE A 217 3.56 6.53 15.97
C ILE A 217 5.10 6.47 15.92
N GLU A 218 5.67 5.44 16.50
CA GLU A 218 7.10 5.19 16.53
C GLU A 218 7.44 3.98 15.64
N ASN A 219 8.44 4.15 14.77
CA ASN A 219 8.96 3.11 13.89
C ASN A 219 7.88 2.44 13.03
N LEU A 220 7.17 3.24 12.23
CA LEU A 220 6.34 2.68 11.16
C LEU A 220 7.27 2.09 10.10
N ALA A 221 7.17 0.80 9.86
CA ALA A 221 7.92 0.08 8.85
C ALA A 221 6.98 -0.60 7.85
N PHE A 222 7.40 -0.63 6.61
CA PHE A 222 6.77 -1.32 5.51
C PHE A 222 7.82 -2.19 4.82
N ALA A 223 7.50 -3.45 4.53
CA ALA A 223 8.36 -4.33 3.77
C ALA A 223 7.59 -5.05 2.66
N THR A 224 8.23 -5.26 1.52
CA THR A 224 7.70 -6.01 0.39
C THR A 224 8.70 -7.04 -0.10
N ASP A 225 8.21 -8.17 -0.62
CA ASP A 225 8.99 -9.19 -1.32
C ASP A 225 8.14 -9.70 -2.50
N VAL A 226 8.63 -9.52 -3.71
CA VAL A 226 8.00 -9.99 -4.95
C VAL A 226 8.91 -11.02 -5.59
N LYS A 227 8.38 -12.22 -5.81
CA LYS A 227 9.06 -13.34 -6.48
C LYS A 227 8.27 -13.78 -7.68
N ILE A 228 8.96 -14.11 -8.75
CA ILE A 228 8.39 -14.61 -10.00
C ILE A 228 8.74 -16.07 -10.16
N ASP A 229 7.74 -16.89 -10.45
CA ASP A 229 7.88 -18.27 -10.86
C ASP A 229 7.60 -18.34 -12.37
N GLU A 230 8.67 -18.28 -13.15
CA GLU A 230 8.59 -18.31 -14.62
C GLU A 230 8.04 -19.64 -15.15
N ASP A 231 8.32 -20.76 -14.46
CA ASP A 231 7.87 -22.09 -14.88
C ASP A 231 6.34 -22.23 -14.80
N ASN A 232 5.74 -21.59 -13.80
CA ASN A 232 4.29 -21.60 -13.57
C ASN A 232 3.58 -20.33 -14.05
N ASN A 233 4.29 -19.35 -14.58
CA ASN A 233 3.79 -18.02 -14.97
C ASN A 233 3.03 -17.33 -13.83
N THR A 234 3.57 -17.41 -12.59
CA THR A 234 2.95 -16.82 -11.41
C THR A 234 3.90 -15.91 -10.64
N ALA A 235 3.33 -14.99 -9.87
CA ALA A 235 4.04 -14.15 -8.92
C ALA A 235 3.55 -14.40 -7.49
N ASN A 236 4.47 -14.25 -6.54
CA ASN A 236 4.19 -14.28 -5.12
C ASN A 236 4.56 -12.93 -4.54
N VAL A 237 3.64 -12.33 -3.79
CA VAL A 237 3.81 -11.00 -3.20
C VAL A 237 3.63 -11.11 -1.70
N TYR A 238 4.64 -10.67 -0.96
CA TYR A 238 4.55 -10.49 0.49
C TYR A 238 4.60 -9.00 0.84
N VAL A 239 3.74 -8.61 1.78
CA VAL A 239 3.70 -7.25 2.33
C VAL A 239 3.63 -7.35 3.85
N GLU A 240 4.46 -6.58 4.54
CA GLU A 240 4.43 -6.48 6.01
C GLU A 240 4.38 -5.01 6.44
N TYR A 241 3.46 -4.68 7.31
CA TYR A 241 3.40 -3.43 8.07
C TYR A 241 3.77 -3.72 9.51
N ALA A 242 4.65 -2.91 10.07
CA ALA A 242 5.02 -3.00 11.48
C ALA A 242 5.05 -1.61 12.12
N VAL A 243 4.62 -1.53 13.38
CA VAL A 243 4.68 -0.33 14.20
C VAL A 243 5.15 -0.74 15.59
N ASP A 244 6.24 -0.14 16.06
CA ASP A 244 6.76 -0.46 17.39
C ASP A 244 5.81 0.06 18.49
N LYS A 245 5.28 1.28 18.30
CA LYS A 245 4.37 1.88 19.25
C LYS A 245 3.44 2.91 18.61
N ALA A 246 2.17 2.90 19.01
CA ALA A 246 1.21 3.94 18.69
C ALA A 246 0.48 4.37 19.96
N VAL A 247 0.44 5.68 20.21
CA VAL A 247 -0.22 6.28 21.39
C VAL A 247 -1.13 7.41 20.94
N GLY A 248 -2.33 7.44 21.45
CA GLY A 248 -3.32 8.48 21.21
C GLY A 248 -4.34 8.53 22.36
N PRO A 249 -5.38 9.36 22.28
CA PRO A 249 -6.38 9.50 23.36
C PRO A 249 -7.04 8.18 23.77
N GLU A 250 -7.31 7.30 22.82
CA GLU A 250 -7.92 5.97 23.06
C GLU A 250 -7.07 4.84 22.46
N LEU A 251 -5.81 5.13 22.15
CA LEU A 251 -4.88 4.20 21.52
C LEU A 251 -3.61 4.11 22.36
N ASP A 252 -3.30 2.91 22.85
CA ASP A 252 -2.00 2.55 23.42
C ASP A 252 -1.68 1.13 22.97
N ALA A 253 -0.85 1.01 21.93
CA ALA A 253 -0.53 -0.27 21.32
C ALA A 253 0.96 -0.35 20.98
N THR A 254 1.54 -1.54 21.15
CA THR A 254 2.93 -1.83 20.83
C THR A 254 3.06 -3.12 20.04
N ASP A 255 4.23 -3.33 19.42
CA ASP A 255 4.57 -4.56 18.68
C ASP A 255 3.52 -4.96 17.63
N MET A 256 2.92 -3.98 16.97
CA MET A 256 1.91 -4.22 15.94
C MET A 256 2.56 -4.70 14.65
N VAL A 257 2.08 -5.82 14.11
CA VAL A 257 2.52 -6.35 12.81
C VAL A 257 1.32 -6.92 12.06
N LEU A 258 1.23 -6.57 10.78
CA LEU A 258 0.36 -7.19 9.79
C LEU A 258 1.21 -7.67 8.62
N GLY A 259 1.32 -8.98 8.45
CA GLY A 259 1.96 -9.60 7.28
C GLY A 259 0.92 -10.29 6.41
N VAL A 260 0.93 -9.98 5.12
CA VAL A 260 0.03 -10.57 4.11
C VAL A 260 0.87 -11.15 2.98
N ALA A 261 0.60 -12.39 2.61
CA ALA A 261 1.15 -13.01 1.42
C ALA A 261 0.04 -13.33 0.43
N ILE A 262 0.24 -12.99 -0.82
CA ILE A 262 -0.61 -13.39 -1.94
C ILE A 262 0.26 -14.23 -2.85
N ASN A 263 -0.07 -15.52 -2.99
CA ASN A 263 0.72 -16.45 -3.77
C ASN A 263 -0.07 -16.92 -4.99
N ASN A 264 0.68 -17.39 -5.98
CA ASN A 264 0.13 -17.91 -7.23
C ASN A 264 -0.74 -16.87 -7.98
N LEU A 265 -0.29 -15.61 -7.99
CA LEU A 265 -0.89 -14.60 -8.84
C LEU A 265 -0.48 -14.89 -10.30
N ASP A 266 -1.45 -15.17 -11.16
CA ASP A 266 -1.20 -15.39 -12.58
C ASP A 266 -0.73 -14.10 -13.24
N ILE A 267 0.42 -14.14 -13.94
CA ILE A 267 1.04 -12.94 -14.52
C ILE A 267 0.20 -12.35 -15.65
N ASP A 268 -0.47 -13.18 -16.45
CA ASP A 268 -1.32 -12.69 -17.52
C ASP A 268 -2.59 -12.02 -16.97
N PHE A 269 -3.14 -12.55 -15.86
CA PHE A 269 -4.22 -11.89 -15.13
C PHE A 269 -3.79 -10.52 -14.57
N ILE A 270 -2.60 -10.42 -13.99
CA ILE A 270 -2.09 -9.15 -13.46
C ILE A 270 -1.93 -8.12 -14.57
N LYS A 271 -1.35 -8.49 -15.72
CA LYS A 271 -1.20 -7.61 -16.88
C LYS A 271 -2.55 -7.14 -17.40
N ALA A 272 -3.51 -8.05 -17.54
CA ALA A 272 -4.86 -7.70 -17.94
C ALA A 272 -5.55 -6.75 -16.95
N TYR A 273 -5.32 -6.95 -15.64
CA TYR A 273 -5.84 -6.05 -14.60
C TYR A 273 -5.21 -4.66 -14.64
N GLN A 274 -3.90 -4.57 -14.87
CA GLN A 274 -3.20 -3.28 -15.05
C GLN A 274 -3.76 -2.51 -16.25
N GLU A 275 -3.96 -3.19 -17.39
CA GLU A 275 -4.56 -2.58 -18.57
C GLU A 275 -6.00 -2.13 -18.31
N PHE A 276 -6.80 -2.98 -17.65
CA PHE A 276 -8.15 -2.61 -17.23
C PHE A 276 -8.15 -1.40 -16.30
N SER A 277 -7.29 -1.39 -15.27
CA SER A 277 -7.18 -0.31 -14.30
C SER A 277 -6.83 1.02 -14.98
N ASN A 278 -5.83 1.02 -15.86
CA ASN A 278 -5.44 2.22 -16.61
C ASN A 278 -6.58 2.75 -17.49
N ASN A 279 -7.29 1.86 -18.18
CA ASN A 279 -8.42 2.25 -19.02
C ASN A 279 -9.64 2.72 -18.21
N SER A 280 -9.81 2.21 -16.99
CA SER A 280 -10.95 2.55 -16.12
C SER A 280 -10.86 3.95 -15.55
N LEU A 281 -9.67 4.59 -15.54
CA LEU A 281 -9.50 5.96 -15.03
C LEU A 281 -10.35 6.99 -15.78
N LEU A 282 -10.66 6.73 -17.06
CA LEU A 282 -11.49 7.61 -17.91
C LEU A 282 -12.92 7.09 -18.12
N VAL A 283 -13.29 6.00 -17.44
CA VAL A 283 -14.66 5.47 -17.49
C VAL A 283 -15.52 6.21 -16.46
N PRO A 284 -16.73 6.67 -16.82
CA PRO A 284 -17.67 7.23 -15.85
C PRO A 284 -17.86 6.28 -14.65
N SER A 285 -17.87 6.83 -13.44
CA SER A 285 -17.93 6.03 -12.20
C SER A 285 -19.10 5.05 -12.15
N GLU A 286 -20.22 5.41 -12.77
CA GLU A 286 -21.43 4.57 -12.91
C GLU A 286 -21.25 3.37 -13.84
N GLU A 287 -20.31 3.41 -14.79
CA GLU A 287 -20.03 2.31 -15.73
C GLU A 287 -18.93 1.37 -15.21
N VAL A 288 -18.08 1.81 -14.26
CA VAL A 288 -16.97 1.00 -13.74
C VAL A 288 -17.41 -0.36 -13.20
N PRO A 289 -18.53 -0.50 -12.45
CA PRO A 289 -18.99 -1.82 -11.99
C PRO A 289 -19.30 -2.78 -13.13
N ALA A 290 -19.90 -2.31 -14.21
CA ALA A 290 -20.23 -3.15 -15.37
C ALA A 290 -18.94 -3.58 -16.11
N LYS A 291 -18.00 -2.67 -16.30
CA LYS A 291 -16.68 -2.96 -16.89
C LYS A 291 -15.85 -3.91 -16.05
N MET A 292 -15.90 -3.77 -14.72
CA MET A 292 -15.25 -4.70 -13.80
C MET A 292 -15.85 -6.10 -13.94
N MET A 293 -17.17 -6.23 -14.08
CA MET A 293 -17.80 -7.52 -14.28
C MET A 293 -17.38 -8.15 -15.61
N GLU A 294 -17.33 -7.39 -16.70
CA GLU A 294 -16.81 -7.85 -18.00
C GLU A 294 -15.36 -8.35 -17.87
N PHE A 295 -14.51 -7.59 -17.14
CA PHE A 295 -13.13 -7.99 -16.88
C PHE A 295 -13.04 -9.30 -16.07
N ILE A 296 -13.83 -9.42 -15.00
CA ILE A 296 -13.88 -10.62 -14.15
C ILE A 296 -14.32 -11.84 -14.97
N GLU A 297 -15.40 -11.73 -15.74
CA GLU A 297 -15.91 -12.85 -16.59
C GLU A 297 -14.86 -13.31 -17.60
N ALA A 298 -14.06 -12.39 -18.14
CA ALA A 298 -13.06 -12.72 -19.14
C ALA A 298 -11.77 -13.33 -18.54
N ASN A 299 -11.35 -12.92 -17.34
CA ASN A 299 -9.99 -13.17 -16.84
C ASN A 299 -9.95 -14.00 -15.55
N LEU A 300 -11.01 -14.00 -14.73
CA LEU A 300 -10.99 -14.63 -13.40
C LEU A 300 -10.62 -16.12 -13.44
N LEU A 301 -11.10 -16.86 -14.45
CA LEU A 301 -10.80 -18.29 -14.55
C LEU A 301 -9.30 -18.57 -14.70
N THR A 302 -8.57 -17.70 -15.40
CA THR A 302 -7.10 -17.80 -15.55
C THR A 302 -6.44 -17.74 -14.18
N GLN A 303 -6.80 -16.73 -13.37
CA GLN A 303 -6.29 -16.59 -12.00
C GLN A 303 -6.67 -17.77 -11.11
N LEU A 304 -7.92 -18.27 -11.21
CA LEU A 304 -8.39 -19.39 -10.36
C LEU A 304 -7.69 -20.72 -10.66
N LYS A 305 -7.30 -20.94 -11.91
CA LYS A 305 -6.52 -22.13 -12.31
C LYS A 305 -5.10 -22.13 -11.76
N ALA A 306 -4.55 -20.97 -11.42
CA ALA A 306 -3.27 -20.86 -10.73
C ALA A 306 -3.36 -21.25 -9.24
N GLU A 307 -4.56 -21.58 -8.73
CA GLU A 307 -4.81 -21.90 -7.32
C GLU A 307 -4.32 -20.79 -6.36
N PRO A 308 -4.89 -19.58 -6.45
CA PRO A 308 -4.43 -18.44 -5.66
C PRO A 308 -4.56 -18.67 -4.16
N GLU A 309 -3.60 -18.10 -3.42
CA GLU A 309 -3.58 -18.11 -1.96
C GLU A 309 -3.55 -16.67 -1.44
N ILE A 310 -4.37 -16.39 -0.43
CA ILE A 310 -4.32 -15.13 0.35
C ILE A 310 -4.12 -15.51 1.80
N ASN A 311 -2.99 -15.11 2.35
CA ASN A 311 -2.56 -15.53 3.67
C ASN A 311 -2.26 -14.30 4.53
N ILE A 312 -2.92 -14.18 5.68
CA ILE A 312 -2.46 -13.32 6.77
C ILE A 312 -1.42 -14.15 7.54
N THR A 313 -0.15 -13.92 7.25
CA THR A 313 0.95 -14.71 7.83
C THR A 313 1.25 -14.31 9.27
N LYS A 314 0.98 -13.04 9.60
CA LYS A 314 1.14 -12.47 10.94
C LYS A 314 0.07 -11.40 11.14
N LEU A 315 -0.60 -11.45 12.25
CA LEU A 315 -1.42 -10.35 12.77
C LEU A 315 -1.25 -10.33 14.28
N LYS A 316 -0.53 -9.36 14.81
CA LYS A 316 -0.27 -9.26 16.25
C LYS A 316 -0.28 -7.81 16.73
N ALA A 317 -0.62 -7.64 17.96
CA ALA A 317 -0.43 -6.40 18.71
C ALA A 317 -0.38 -6.70 20.22
N THR A 318 0.21 -5.78 20.98
CA THR A 318 0.15 -5.73 22.44
C THR A 318 -0.59 -4.46 22.84
N LEU A 319 -1.69 -4.63 23.54
CA LEU A 319 -2.54 -3.57 24.11
C LEU A 319 -2.35 -3.56 25.64
N PRO A 320 -2.85 -2.54 26.37
CA PRO A 320 -2.72 -2.49 27.83
C PRO A 320 -3.25 -3.73 28.55
N GLU A 321 -4.29 -4.35 27.99
CA GLU A 321 -4.93 -5.55 28.56
C GLU A 321 -4.21 -6.85 28.20
N GLY A 322 -3.26 -6.83 27.27
CA GLY A 322 -2.49 -8.00 26.86
C GLY A 322 -2.26 -8.09 25.35
N ALA A 323 -1.63 -9.15 24.92
CA ALA A 323 -1.26 -9.40 23.54
C ALA A 323 -2.26 -10.34 22.83
N PHE A 324 -2.33 -10.20 21.50
CA PHE A 324 -2.92 -11.21 20.64
C PHE A 324 -1.99 -11.54 19.48
N ASN A 325 -2.15 -12.75 18.95
CA ASN A 325 -1.53 -13.20 17.71
C ASN A 325 -2.55 -13.97 16.89
N ALA A 326 -2.56 -13.75 15.58
CA ALA A 326 -3.41 -14.48 14.65
C ALA A 326 -2.70 -14.73 13.33
N TYR A 327 -3.15 -15.77 12.64
CA TYR A 327 -2.87 -15.99 11.22
C TYR A 327 -4.13 -16.53 10.53
N ALA A 328 -4.20 -16.39 9.21
CA ALA A 328 -5.22 -17.01 8.39
C ALA A 328 -4.62 -17.35 7.02
N ASN A 329 -4.71 -18.60 6.61
CA ASN A 329 -4.28 -19.07 5.31
C ASN A 329 -5.51 -19.49 4.52
N THR A 330 -5.61 -19.06 3.27
CA THR A 330 -6.68 -19.44 2.36
C THR A 330 -6.12 -19.81 1.00
N LYS A 331 -6.71 -20.83 0.37
CA LYS A 331 -6.33 -21.29 -0.96
C LYS A 331 -7.58 -21.74 -1.71
N LEU A 332 -7.70 -21.31 -2.96
CA LEU A 332 -8.71 -21.87 -3.89
C LEU A 332 -8.10 -22.99 -4.71
N VAL A 333 -8.75 -24.13 -4.82
CA VAL A 333 -8.23 -25.33 -5.47
C VAL A 333 -9.25 -26.01 -6.40
N GLY A 334 -8.75 -26.64 -7.46
CA GLY A 334 -9.54 -27.53 -8.32
C GLY A 334 -10.64 -26.81 -9.11
N ILE A 335 -10.46 -25.56 -9.50
CA ILE A 335 -11.44 -24.78 -10.27
C ILE A 335 -11.12 -24.88 -11.76
N ASP A 336 -11.89 -25.68 -12.49
CA ASP A 336 -11.77 -25.84 -13.94
C ASP A 336 -12.73 -24.96 -14.75
N ALA A 337 -13.82 -24.48 -14.14
CA ALA A 337 -14.82 -23.63 -14.75
C ALA A 337 -15.44 -22.71 -13.70
N LEU A 338 -15.94 -21.54 -14.14
CA LEU A 338 -16.69 -20.64 -13.24
C LEU A 338 -18.08 -21.23 -12.93
N PRO A 339 -18.65 -20.93 -11.74
CA PRO A 339 -20.02 -21.30 -11.41
C PRO A 339 -21.02 -20.56 -12.32
N GLY A 340 -22.24 -21.04 -12.40
CA GLY A 340 -23.29 -20.38 -13.18
C GLY A 340 -23.64 -18.97 -12.72
N THR A 341 -23.34 -18.65 -11.47
CA THR A 341 -23.33 -17.30 -10.88
C THR A 341 -22.19 -17.18 -9.88
N LEU A 342 -21.50 -16.04 -9.86
CA LEU A 342 -20.41 -15.79 -8.92
C LEU A 342 -20.88 -15.71 -7.45
N GLU A 343 -22.19 -15.58 -7.23
CA GLU A 343 -22.82 -15.58 -5.90
C GLU A 343 -23.05 -16.99 -5.31
N ASP A 344 -22.71 -18.06 -6.06
CA ASP A 344 -22.89 -19.44 -5.59
C ASP A 344 -21.90 -19.78 -4.45
N ALA A 345 -22.30 -19.46 -3.22
CA ALA A 345 -21.50 -19.72 -2.04
C ALA A 345 -21.18 -21.21 -1.81
N ALA A 346 -22.06 -22.11 -2.21
CA ALA A 346 -21.84 -23.56 -2.08
C ALA A 346 -20.70 -24.02 -2.98
N TYR A 347 -20.64 -23.49 -4.19
CA TYR A 347 -19.53 -23.74 -5.12
C TYR A 347 -18.20 -23.30 -4.50
N TRP A 348 -18.11 -22.03 -4.03
CA TRP A 348 -16.86 -21.52 -3.49
C TRP A 348 -16.36 -22.25 -2.25
N VAL A 349 -17.29 -22.61 -1.34
CA VAL A 349 -16.94 -23.34 -0.12
C VAL A 349 -16.34 -24.72 -0.41
N THR A 350 -16.76 -25.41 -1.46
CA THR A 350 -16.20 -26.71 -1.83
C THR A 350 -14.80 -26.63 -2.43
N HIS A 351 -14.42 -25.46 -2.96
CA HIS A 351 -13.09 -25.20 -3.53
C HIS A 351 -12.16 -24.43 -2.61
N LEU A 352 -12.66 -23.94 -1.47
CA LEU A 352 -11.88 -23.15 -0.51
C LEU A 352 -11.26 -24.03 0.56
N LEU A 353 -9.95 -23.97 0.67
CA LEU A 353 -9.20 -24.45 1.84
C LEU A 353 -8.91 -23.25 2.75
N ALA A 354 -9.17 -23.38 4.04
CA ALA A 354 -8.81 -22.35 5.00
C ALA A 354 -8.32 -22.95 6.32
N ASP A 355 -7.30 -22.31 6.91
CA ASP A 355 -6.78 -22.59 8.25
C ASP A 355 -6.47 -21.26 8.93
N ALA A 356 -7.08 -21.01 10.07
CA ALA A 356 -6.87 -19.76 10.81
C ALA A 356 -6.78 -20.06 12.32
N GLN A 357 -5.98 -19.25 13.01
CA GLN A 357 -5.86 -19.34 14.46
C GLN A 357 -5.72 -17.93 15.05
N ILE A 358 -6.35 -17.72 16.18
CA ILE A 358 -6.16 -16.57 17.03
C ILE A 358 -5.88 -17.01 18.45
N THR A 359 -4.90 -16.37 19.09
CA THR A 359 -4.60 -16.48 20.50
C THR A 359 -4.65 -15.10 21.14
N ALA A 360 -5.21 -14.98 22.33
CA ALA A 360 -5.26 -13.71 23.06
C ALA A 360 -5.06 -13.94 24.55
N ASP A 361 -4.38 -13.01 25.20
CA ASP A 361 -4.24 -12.99 26.66
C ASP A 361 -5.61 -12.88 27.35
N LYS A 362 -5.72 -13.41 28.55
CA LYS A 362 -7.00 -13.55 29.25
C LYS A 362 -7.70 -12.21 29.48
N ALA A 363 -6.97 -11.20 29.92
CA ALA A 363 -7.53 -9.88 30.17
C ALA A 363 -7.96 -9.19 28.88
N LEU A 364 -7.17 -9.32 27.81
CA LEU A 364 -7.53 -8.78 26.51
C LEU A 364 -8.80 -9.44 25.95
N ALA A 365 -8.88 -10.77 25.99
CA ALA A 365 -10.07 -11.48 25.55
C ALA A 365 -11.32 -11.10 26.35
N GLN A 366 -11.17 -10.86 27.65
CA GLN A 366 -12.27 -10.36 28.51
C GLN A 366 -12.67 -8.94 28.13
N SER A 367 -11.73 -8.04 27.89
CA SER A 367 -11.99 -6.66 27.45
C SER A 367 -12.72 -6.64 26.10
N MET A 368 -12.25 -7.40 25.11
CA MET A 368 -12.93 -7.51 23.81
C MET A 368 -14.35 -8.08 23.92
N ALA A 369 -14.52 -9.12 24.73
CA ALA A 369 -15.83 -9.72 24.98
C ALA A 369 -16.77 -8.73 25.69
N SER A 370 -16.24 -7.92 26.63
CA SER A 370 -17.02 -6.86 27.31
C SER A 370 -17.45 -5.78 26.30
N GLY A 371 -16.56 -5.32 25.43
CA GLY A 371 -16.90 -4.36 24.36
C GLY A 371 -17.99 -4.89 23.43
N TYR A 372 -17.89 -6.15 23.01
CA TYR A 372 -18.93 -6.79 22.20
C TYR A 372 -20.28 -6.85 22.94
N MET A 373 -20.28 -7.27 24.20
CA MET A 373 -21.49 -7.32 25.03
C MET A 373 -22.11 -5.93 25.22
N MET A 374 -21.27 -4.92 25.45
CA MET A 374 -21.73 -3.54 25.54
C MET A 374 -22.44 -3.10 24.26
N GLY A 375 -21.83 -3.35 23.10
CA GLY A 375 -22.45 -3.06 21.80
C GLY A 375 -23.78 -3.78 21.60
N GLN A 376 -23.87 -5.07 21.98
CA GLN A 376 -25.11 -5.84 21.90
C GLN A 376 -26.20 -5.29 22.85
N LEU A 377 -25.84 -4.96 24.08
CA LEU A 377 -26.80 -4.39 25.04
C LEU A 377 -27.29 -3.02 24.56
N MET A 378 -26.40 -2.14 24.09
CA MET A 378 -26.78 -0.81 23.61
C MET A 378 -27.71 -0.86 22.38
N ALA A 379 -27.66 -1.92 21.59
CA ALA A 379 -28.59 -2.14 20.48
C ALA A 379 -30.01 -2.58 20.94
N THR A 380 -30.21 -2.89 22.23
CA THR A 380 -31.52 -3.34 22.76
C THR A 380 -32.37 -2.15 23.25
N PRO A 381 -33.71 -2.22 23.12
CA PRO A 381 -34.60 -1.19 23.67
C PRO A 381 -34.47 -1.01 25.21
N GLN A 382 -34.01 -2.05 25.90
CA GLN A 382 -33.83 -2.02 27.38
C GLN A 382 -32.70 -1.08 27.78
N ALA A 383 -31.62 -0.97 26.96
CA ALA A 383 -30.48 -0.10 27.23
C ALA A 383 -30.88 1.39 27.32
N GLN A 384 -31.93 1.80 26.60
CA GLN A 384 -32.41 3.20 26.64
C GLN A 384 -32.88 3.66 28.02
N ASN A 385 -33.20 2.73 28.90
CA ASN A 385 -33.65 3.01 30.26
C ASN A 385 -32.60 2.72 31.35
N MET A 386 -31.38 2.32 30.97
CA MET A 386 -30.28 1.99 31.87
C MET A 386 -29.28 3.15 31.94
N THR A 387 -28.73 3.37 33.12
CA THR A 387 -27.60 4.27 33.32
C THR A 387 -26.32 3.61 32.80
N ALA A 388 -25.27 4.41 32.55
CA ALA A 388 -23.96 3.87 32.13
C ALA A 388 -23.40 2.88 33.18
N GLU A 389 -23.60 3.14 34.45
CA GLU A 389 -23.17 2.26 35.55
C GLU A 389 -23.92 0.92 35.56
N GLU A 390 -25.22 0.93 35.27
CA GLU A 390 -26.05 -0.29 35.20
C GLU A 390 -25.67 -1.13 33.95
N LEU A 391 -25.40 -0.48 32.83
CA LEU A 391 -24.91 -1.14 31.62
C LEU A 391 -23.55 -1.81 31.88
N GLN A 392 -22.60 -1.09 32.47
CA GLN A 392 -21.30 -1.62 32.81
C GLN A 392 -21.37 -2.80 33.77
N ALA A 393 -22.16 -2.70 34.83
CA ALA A 393 -22.37 -3.81 35.79
C ALA A 393 -22.99 -5.05 35.11
N ALA A 394 -23.94 -4.85 34.20
CA ALA A 394 -24.52 -5.95 33.42
C ALA A 394 -23.49 -6.63 32.52
N VAL A 395 -22.65 -5.86 31.83
CA VAL A 395 -21.56 -6.38 31.00
C VAL A 395 -20.55 -7.15 31.84
N GLU A 396 -20.07 -6.61 32.96
CA GLU A 396 -19.12 -7.26 33.85
C GLU A 396 -19.64 -8.61 34.39
N GLN A 397 -20.94 -8.70 34.66
CA GLN A 397 -21.56 -9.94 35.09
C GLN A 397 -21.73 -10.96 33.97
N GLN A 398 -22.08 -10.52 32.75
CA GLN A 398 -22.42 -11.41 31.64
C GLN A 398 -21.20 -11.89 30.88
N THR A 399 -20.13 -11.09 30.75
CA THR A 399 -18.92 -11.42 29.98
C THR A 399 -18.28 -12.75 30.42
N PRO A 400 -18.04 -13.03 31.72
CA PRO A 400 -17.46 -14.32 32.12
C PRO A 400 -18.38 -15.52 31.81
N MET A 401 -19.70 -15.32 31.84
CA MET A 401 -20.66 -16.38 31.49
C MET A 401 -20.64 -16.67 29.99
N MET A 402 -20.55 -15.63 29.16
CA MET A 402 -20.43 -15.77 27.71
C MET A 402 -19.15 -16.54 27.32
N LEU A 403 -17.99 -16.15 27.87
CA LEU A 403 -16.72 -16.83 27.61
C LEU A 403 -16.76 -18.30 28.06
N ARG A 404 -17.36 -18.62 29.23
CA ARG A 404 -17.56 -20.01 29.67
C ARG A 404 -18.46 -20.79 28.70
N THR A 405 -19.52 -20.16 28.21
CA THR A 405 -20.43 -20.78 27.24
C THR A 405 -19.69 -21.09 25.94
N PHE A 406 -18.91 -20.16 25.43
CA PHE A 406 -18.10 -20.38 24.25
C PHE A 406 -17.06 -21.50 24.46
N ALA A 407 -16.42 -21.56 25.63
CA ALA A 407 -15.50 -22.65 25.97
C ALA A 407 -16.23 -24.02 26.06
N GLN A 408 -17.42 -24.06 26.64
CA GLN A 408 -18.23 -25.28 26.72
C GLN A 408 -18.73 -25.75 25.36
N GLN A 409 -19.01 -24.83 24.46
CA GLN A 409 -19.38 -25.11 23.06
C GLN A 409 -18.18 -25.48 22.19
N GLY A 410 -16.96 -25.39 22.71
CA GLY A 410 -15.74 -25.66 21.96
C GLY A 410 -15.33 -24.56 20.99
N LEU A 411 -15.99 -23.38 21.03
CA LEU A 411 -15.67 -22.25 20.15
C LEU A 411 -14.37 -21.56 20.55
N ILE A 412 -14.01 -21.58 21.82
CA ILE A 412 -12.72 -21.12 22.33
C ILE A 412 -12.13 -22.20 23.24
N LYS A 413 -10.80 -22.31 23.28
CA LYS A 413 -10.07 -23.14 24.23
C LYS A 413 -9.37 -22.24 25.25
N GLU A 414 -9.56 -22.54 26.55
CA GLU A 414 -8.77 -21.89 27.60
C GLU A 414 -7.35 -22.48 27.61
N THR A 415 -6.35 -21.60 27.67
CA THR A 415 -4.93 -21.94 27.77
C THR A 415 -4.35 -21.39 29.08
N GLU A 416 -3.10 -21.67 29.39
CA GLU A 416 -2.43 -21.13 30.59
C GLU A 416 -2.37 -19.58 30.56
N LYS A 417 -2.28 -18.97 29.39
CA LYS A 417 -2.12 -17.51 29.23
C LYS A 417 -3.44 -16.78 28.89
N GLY A 418 -4.37 -17.48 28.25
CA GLY A 418 -5.59 -16.83 27.78
C GLY A 418 -6.50 -17.78 27.00
N TYR A 419 -6.87 -17.42 25.81
CA TYR A 419 -7.79 -18.16 24.96
C TYR A 419 -7.18 -18.38 23.56
N GLU A 420 -7.57 -19.49 22.95
CA GLU A 420 -7.22 -19.87 21.58
C GLU A 420 -8.46 -20.30 20.82
N THR A 421 -8.53 -19.94 19.55
CA THR A 421 -9.52 -20.45 18.60
C THR A 421 -8.82 -20.83 17.29
N LYS A 422 -9.08 -22.04 16.82
CA LYS A 422 -8.61 -22.52 15.51
C LYS A 422 -9.80 -22.84 14.63
N LEU A 423 -9.83 -22.27 13.41
CA LEU A 423 -10.82 -22.53 12.37
C LEU A 423 -10.17 -23.31 11.23
N THR A 424 -10.85 -24.32 10.70
CA THR A 424 -10.47 -25.01 9.48
C THR A 424 -11.66 -25.15 8.55
N LEU A 425 -11.43 -25.02 7.25
CA LEU A 425 -12.38 -25.31 6.19
C LEU A 425 -11.70 -26.17 5.15
N LYS A 426 -12.27 -27.33 4.87
CA LYS A 426 -11.73 -28.26 3.90
C LYS A 426 -12.86 -29.13 3.33
N ASP A 427 -12.86 -29.36 2.01
CA ASP A 427 -13.84 -30.20 1.31
C ASP A 427 -15.31 -29.81 1.61
N GLY A 428 -15.56 -28.51 1.81
CA GLY A 428 -16.89 -27.98 2.15
C GLY A 428 -17.30 -28.16 3.63
N GLU A 429 -16.42 -28.68 4.47
CA GLU A 429 -16.67 -28.90 5.90
C GLU A 429 -15.87 -27.89 6.74
N ALA A 430 -16.56 -27.18 7.60
CA ALA A 430 -15.94 -26.25 8.56
C ALA A 430 -15.88 -26.84 9.96
N SER A 431 -14.78 -26.54 10.68
CA SER A 431 -14.68 -26.86 12.09
C SER A 431 -14.04 -25.73 12.89
N VAL A 432 -14.47 -25.59 14.14
CA VAL A 432 -13.83 -24.71 15.13
C VAL A 432 -13.26 -25.58 16.24
N ASN A 433 -11.96 -25.46 16.48
CA ASN A 433 -11.22 -26.27 17.44
C ASN A 433 -11.41 -27.79 17.27
N GLY A 434 -11.65 -28.24 16.00
CA GLY A 434 -11.91 -29.63 15.66
C GLY A 434 -13.38 -30.07 15.85
N THR A 435 -14.25 -29.16 16.29
CA THR A 435 -15.70 -29.42 16.35
C THR A 435 -16.36 -28.96 15.06
N PRO A 436 -17.03 -29.85 14.30
CA PRO A 436 -17.72 -29.45 13.08
C PRO A 436 -18.79 -28.37 13.34
N ILE A 437 -18.86 -27.38 12.46
CA ILE A 437 -19.90 -26.35 12.48
C ILE A 437 -20.69 -26.39 11.18
N PRO A 438 -22.04 -26.26 11.23
CA PRO A 438 -22.84 -26.21 10.03
C PRO A 438 -22.60 -24.93 9.25
N LEU A 439 -22.38 -25.04 7.96
CA LEU A 439 -22.35 -23.90 7.05
C LEU A 439 -23.75 -23.64 6.50
N PRO A 440 -24.23 -22.38 6.45
CA PRO A 440 -25.62 -22.06 6.08
C PRO A 440 -25.94 -22.35 4.60
N PHE A 441 -24.93 -22.67 3.78
CA PHE A 441 -25.01 -22.92 2.35
C PHE A 441 -24.40 -24.26 1.95
N ALA A 442 -24.09 -25.15 2.89
CA ALA A 442 -23.67 -26.51 2.54
C ALA A 442 -24.82 -27.23 1.81
N PRO A 443 -24.55 -27.98 0.72
CA PRO A 443 -25.57 -28.78 0.07
C PRO A 443 -26.14 -29.78 1.10
N GLN A 444 -27.47 -29.82 1.23
CA GLN A 444 -28.18 -30.78 2.09
C GLN A 444 -28.18 -32.17 1.47
#